data_8a62b300f7b67f6831d8eda7e9ce00e2
#
_entry.id   8a62b300f7b67f6831d8eda7e9ce00e2
#
_cell.length_a   1.000
_cell.length_b   1.000
_cell.length_c   1.000
_cell.angle_alpha   90.00
_cell.angle_beta   90.00
_cell.angle_gamma   90.00
#
_symmetry.space_group_name_H-M   'P 1'
#
loop_
_entity.id
_entity.type
_entity.pdbx_description
1 polymer ?
#
loop_
_entity_poly.entity_id
_entity_poly.type
_entity_poly.pdbx_seq_one_letter_code
_entity_poly.pdbx_strand_id
1 'polypeptide(L)'
;MVIAGDIAFHERMLPIFEDTIIIDWLETWEEEFEKLAATYVIPGHGHPTNMDQVRRYTRDYLVYLREKVGEHLDAGGDLAGAYYVDQSPFAHLDTFEELATKNAGRVFEQMEFE
;
A
#
# COMPACT_ATOMS: atom_id res chain seq x y z
N MET A 1 8.91 18.83 -10.20
CA MET A 1 9.33 18.10 -8.99
C MET A 1 8.26 18.19 -7.93
N VAL A 2 7.96 17.07 -7.27
CA VAL A 2 6.98 17.01 -6.19
C VAL A 2 7.64 16.41 -4.95
N ILE A 3 7.40 17.03 -3.78
CA ILE A 3 7.79 16.48 -2.48
C ILE A 3 6.53 15.89 -1.87
N ALA A 4 6.48 14.55 -1.78
CA ALA A 4 5.23 13.83 -1.51
C ALA A 4 4.96 13.54 -0.02
N GLY A 5 5.98 13.44 0.82
CA GLY A 5 5.79 13.02 2.22
C GLY A 5 5.24 11.60 2.30
N ASP A 6 4.46 11.33 3.35
CA ASP A 6 3.99 9.97 3.67
C ASP A 6 2.85 9.45 2.80
N ILE A 7 2.42 10.20 1.79
CA ILE A 7 1.45 9.67 0.81
C ILE A 7 2.11 8.73 -0.20
N ALA A 8 3.43 8.84 -0.40
CA ALA A 8 4.15 8.07 -1.41
C ALA A 8 5.36 7.35 -0.79
N PHE A 9 5.52 6.08 -1.14
CA PHE A 9 6.62 5.24 -0.70
C PHE A 9 7.34 4.64 -1.90
N HIS A 10 8.64 4.44 -1.75
CA HIS A 10 9.51 3.85 -2.74
C HIS A 10 10.70 3.21 -2.01
N GLU A 11 11.12 2.02 -2.42
CA GLU A 11 12.19 1.22 -1.83
C GLU A 11 11.85 0.60 -0.47
N ARG A 12 11.06 1.28 0.34
CA ARG A 12 10.60 0.79 1.64
C ARG A 12 9.11 0.48 1.57
N MET A 13 8.69 -0.63 2.22
CA MET A 13 7.27 -0.96 2.32
C MET A 13 6.54 0.08 3.17
N LEU A 14 5.38 0.54 2.68
CA LEU A 14 4.53 1.44 3.45
C LEU A 14 3.94 0.71 4.66
N PRO A 15 3.80 1.40 5.80
CA PRO A 15 3.08 0.84 6.94
C PRO A 15 1.59 1.16 6.87
N ILE A 16 0.76 0.21 7.27
CA ILE A 16 -0.68 0.44 7.45
C ILE A 16 -0.95 0.37 8.95
N PHE A 17 -1.33 1.50 9.54
CA PHE A 17 -1.60 1.59 10.96
C PHE A 17 -3.09 1.36 11.25
N GLU A 18 -3.43 1.19 12.52
CA GLU A 18 -4.80 0.93 12.94
C GLU A 18 -5.78 2.02 12.51
N ASP A 19 -5.34 3.27 12.51
CA ASP A 19 -6.14 4.44 12.12
C ASP A 19 -5.99 4.84 10.65
N THR A 20 -5.20 4.10 9.87
CA THR A 20 -5.05 4.37 8.44
C THR A 20 -6.31 3.91 7.70
N ILE A 21 -6.91 4.80 6.94
CA ILE A 21 -8.08 4.48 6.11
C ILE A 21 -7.62 4.33 4.65
N ILE A 22 -7.55 3.09 4.18
CA ILE A 22 -6.94 2.76 2.88
C ILE A 22 -7.75 3.33 1.73
N ILE A 23 -9.08 3.29 1.80
CA ILE A 23 -9.94 3.85 0.76
C ILE A 23 -9.67 5.34 0.60
N ASP A 24 -9.56 6.08 1.70
CA ASP A 24 -9.26 7.51 1.67
C ASP A 24 -7.87 7.78 1.08
N TRP A 25 -6.88 6.96 1.42
CA TRP A 25 -5.54 7.07 0.86
C TRP A 25 -5.58 6.89 -0.66
N LEU A 26 -6.26 5.84 -1.14
CA LEU A 26 -6.39 5.58 -2.58
C LEU A 26 -7.15 6.68 -3.31
N GLU A 27 -8.23 7.22 -2.73
CA GLU A 27 -8.97 8.32 -3.32
C GLU A 27 -8.10 9.58 -3.44
N THR A 28 -7.37 9.94 -2.39
CA THR A 28 -6.45 11.08 -2.41
C THR A 28 -5.37 10.89 -3.48
N TRP A 29 -4.83 9.67 -3.60
CA TRP A 29 -3.86 9.37 -4.62
C TRP A 29 -4.42 9.62 -6.02
N GLU A 30 -5.56 9.03 -6.33
CA GLU A 30 -6.14 9.09 -7.68
C GLU A 30 -6.68 10.47 -8.03
N GLU A 31 -7.32 11.15 -7.09
CA GLU A 31 -7.97 12.43 -7.34
C GLU A 31 -7.01 13.61 -7.32
N GLU A 32 -5.95 13.54 -6.53
CA GLU A 32 -5.08 14.68 -6.29
C GLU A 32 -3.63 14.44 -6.66
N PHE A 33 -3.00 13.43 -6.05
CA PHE A 33 -1.56 13.23 -6.17
C PHE A 33 -1.15 12.82 -7.58
N GLU A 34 -1.82 11.83 -8.16
CA GLU A 34 -1.46 11.31 -9.48
C GLU A 34 -1.65 12.35 -10.58
N LYS A 35 -2.61 13.26 -10.43
CA LYS A 35 -2.89 14.32 -11.39
C LYS A 35 -1.79 15.37 -11.47
N LEU A 36 -0.89 15.43 -10.53
CA LEU A 36 0.26 16.34 -10.56
C LEU A 36 1.19 16.05 -11.74
N ALA A 37 1.13 14.83 -12.30
CA ALA A 37 1.90 14.44 -13.49
C ALA A 37 3.39 14.78 -13.38
N ALA A 38 3.95 14.62 -12.18
CA ALA A 38 5.33 14.97 -11.93
C ALA A 38 6.29 13.96 -12.56
N THR A 39 7.37 14.46 -13.18
CA THR A 39 8.41 13.60 -13.74
C THR A 39 9.48 13.23 -12.70
N TYR A 40 9.52 13.96 -11.60
CA TYR A 40 10.49 13.75 -10.52
C TYR A 40 9.79 13.91 -9.19
N VAL A 41 9.86 12.88 -8.35
CA VAL A 41 9.13 12.82 -7.07
C VAL A 41 10.09 12.55 -5.93
N ILE A 42 9.94 13.29 -4.83
CA ILE A 42 10.64 13.04 -3.58
C ILE A 42 9.63 12.42 -2.62
N PRO A 43 9.66 11.08 -2.43
CA PRO A 43 8.72 10.42 -1.51
C PRO A 43 9.09 10.69 -0.05
N GLY A 44 8.15 10.44 0.87
CA GLY A 44 8.43 10.53 2.30
C GLY A 44 9.46 9.51 2.76
N HIS A 45 9.50 8.36 2.10
CA HIS A 45 10.46 7.30 2.36
C HIS A 45 11.03 6.78 1.03
N GLY A 46 12.35 6.60 0.98
CA GLY A 46 13.06 6.17 -0.20
C GLY A 46 13.74 7.34 -0.91
N HIS A 47 14.53 7.02 -1.92
CA HIS A 47 15.27 8.02 -2.69
C HIS A 47 14.34 8.78 -3.64
N PRO A 48 14.71 10.00 -4.06
CA PRO A 48 13.97 10.71 -5.11
C PRO A 48 13.83 9.84 -6.37
N THR A 49 12.64 9.84 -6.99
CA THR A 49 12.32 8.97 -8.09
C THR A 49 11.28 9.62 -9.02
N ASN A 50 10.53 8.84 -9.77
CA ASN A 50 9.48 9.31 -10.67
C ASN A 50 8.10 8.79 -10.23
N MET A 51 7.05 9.29 -10.88
CA MET A 51 5.67 8.93 -10.54
C MET A 51 5.39 7.43 -10.72
N ASP A 52 5.98 6.79 -11.76
CA ASP A 52 5.74 5.37 -12.02
C ASP A 52 6.23 4.50 -10.87
N GLN A 53 7.38 4.82 -10.29
CA GLN A 53 7.94 4.05 -9.17
C GLN A 53 7.13 4.22 -7.90
N VAL A 54 6.75 5.45 -7.55
CA VAL A 54 5.93 5.66 -6.35
C VAL A 54 4.53 5.08 -6.53
N ARG A 55 3.97 5.12 -7.75
CA ARG A 55 2.68 4.47 -8.03
C ARG A 55 2.78 2.98 -7.77
N ARG A 56 3.85 2.32 -8.25
CA ARG A 56 4.06 0.88 -8.09
C ARG A 56 4.12 0.47 -6.62
N TYR A 57 4.85 1.23 -5.81
CA TYR A 57 5.13 0.84 -4.42
C TYR A 57 4.20 1.48 -3.40
N THR A 58 3.27 2.31 -3.84
CA THR A 58 2.23 2.89 -2.97
C THR A 58 0.85 2.48 -3.45
N ARG A 59 0.35 3.12 -4.51
CA ARG A 59 -0.99 2.87 -5.01
C ARG A 59 -1.18 1.42 -5.45
N ASP A 60 -0.28 0.89 -6.28
CA ASP A 60 -0.42 -0.47 -6.81
C ASP A 60 -0.27 -1.53 -5.71
N TYR A 61 0.59 -1.28 -4.73
CA TYR A 61 0.69 -2.17 -3.57
C TYR A 61 -0.61 -2.21 -2.77
N LEU A 62 -1.20 -1.06 -2.47
CA LEU A 62 -2.47 -1.00 -1.73
C LEU A 62 -3.59 -1.72 -2.49
N VAL A 63 -3.70 -1.51 -3.80
CA VAL A 63 -4.68 -2.20 -4.65
C VAL A 63 -4.42 -3.70 -4.66
N TYR A 64 -3.18 -4.12 -4.85
CA TYR A 64 -2.78 -5.52 -4.83
C TYR A 64 -3.19 -6.20 -3.51
N LEU A 65 -2.86 -5.58 -2.39
CA LEU A 65 -3.14 -6.14 -1.08
C LEU A 65 -4.65 -6.26 -0.84
N ARG A 66 -5.42 -5.25 -1.26
CA ARG A 66 -6.88 -5.31 -1.16
C ARG A 66 -7.46 -6.44 -2.00
N GLU A 67 -6.91 -6.68 -3.20
CA GLU A 67 -7.35 -7.80 -4.04
C GLU A 67 -7.07 -9.14 -3.38
N LYS A 68 -5.87 -9.34 -2.83
CA LYS A 68 -5.49 -10.60 -2.18
C LYS A 68 -6.31 -10.85 -0.92
N VAL A 69 -6.50 -9.84 -0.10
CA VAL A 69 -7.32 -9.96 1.11
C VAL A 69 -8.80 -10.17 0.74
N GLY A 70 -9.28 -9.48 -0.29
CA GLY A 70 -10.64 -9.65 -0.80
C GLY A 70 -10.91 -11.08 -1.28
N GLU A 71 -9.98 -11.69 -2.02
CA GLU A 71 -10.07 -13.09 -2.43
C GLU A 71 -10.15 -14.02 -1.21
N HIS A 72 -9.36 -13.73 -0.19
CA HIS A 72 -9.35 -14.51 1.05
C HIS A 72 -10.69 -14.42 1.79
N LEU A 73 -11.26 -13.22 1.88
CA LEU A 73 -12.60 -13.00 2.48
C LEU A 73 -13.69 -13.72 1.68
N ASP A 74 -13.66 -13.64 0.35
CA ASP A 74 -14.65 -14.30 -0.52
C ASP A 74 -14.58 -15.82 -0.38
N ALA A 75 -13.42 -16.36 -0.06
CA ALA A 75 -13.24 -17.79 0.20
C ALA A 75 -13.63 -18.20 1.63
N GLY A 76 -14.12 -17.26 2.44
CA GLY A 76 -14.51 -17.52 3.82
C GLY A 76 -13.35 -17.55 4.82
N GLY A 77 -12.21 -16.95 4.44
CA GLY A 77 -11.02 -16.93 5.29
C GLY A 77 -11.16 -15.97 6.48
N ASP A 78 -10.35 -16.22 7.50
CA ASP A 78 -10.34 -15.43 8.74
C ASP A 78 -9.11 -14.52 8.84
N LEU A 79 -9.04 -13.72 9.92
CA LEU A 79 -7.94 -12.80 10.15
C LEU A 79 -6.59 -13.54 10.24
N ALA A 80 -6.54 -14.67 10.90
CA ALA A 80 -5.29 -15.43 11.05
C ALA A 80 -4.75 -15.88 9.68
N GLY A 81 -5.64 -16.30 8.76
CA GLY A 81 -5.26 -16.65 7.39
C GLY A 81 -4.87 -15.44 6.56
N ALA A 82 -5.50 -14.29 6.81
CA ALA A 82 -5.21 -13.05 6.08
C ALA A 82 -3.75 -12.60 6.23
N TYR A 83 -3.13 -12.85 7.39
CA TYR A 83 -1.72 -12.50 7.60
C TYR A 83 -0.78 -13.15 6.59
N TYR A 84 -1.18 -14.24 5.98
CA TYR A 84 -0.33 -15.05 5.11
C TYR A 84 -0.67 -14.94 3.62
N VAL A 85 -1.49 -13.96 3.22
CA VAL A 85 -1.74 -13.73 1.79
C VAL A 85 -0.42 -13.42 1.07
N ASP A 86 -0.32 -13.86 -0.19
CA ASP A 86 0.92 -13.72 -0.96
C ASP A 86 1.24 -12.26 -1.28
N GLN A 87 2.37 -11.77 -0.81
CA GLN A 87 2.89 -10.44 -1.09
C GLN A 87 4.28 -10.51 -1.74
N SER A 88 4.65 -11.67 -2.29
CA SER A 88 5.99 -11.90 -2.84
C SER A 88 6.45 -10.89 -3.89
N PRO A 89 5.58 -10.30 -4.73
CA PRO A 89 6.03 -9.26 -5.67
C PRO A 89 6.66 -8.04 -5.00
N PHE A 90 6.41 -7.84 -3.70
CA PHE A 90 6.94 -6.70 -2.95
C PHE A 90 7.98 -7.10 -1.90
N ALA A 91 8.44 -8.36 -1.93
CA ALA A 91 9.35 -8.89 -0.91
C ALA A 91 10.72 -8.23 -0.88
N HIS A 92 11.09 -7.52 -1.96
CA HIS A 92 12.38 -6.82 -2.04
C HIS A 92 12.40 -5.48 -1.32
N LEU A 93 11.25 -4.98 -0.87
CA LEU A 93 11.17 -3.68 -0.20
C LEU A 93 11.75 -3.73 1.20
N ASP A 94 12.39 -2.66 1.62
CA ASP A 94 12.88 -2.51 2.99
C ASP A 94 11.70 -2.63 3.97
N THR A 95 11.95 -3.24 5.10
CA THR A 95 10.95 -3.49 6.15
C THR A 95 9.81 -4.43 5.75
N PHE A 96 9.94 -5.15 4.62
CA PHE A 96 8.92 -6.11 4.20
C PHE A 96 8.60 -7.13 5.30
N GLU A 97 9.62 -7.72 5.91
CA GLU A 97 9.44 -8.76 6.93
C GLU A 97 8.70 -8.24 8.18
N GLU A 98 8.91 -6.98 8.52
CA GLU A 98 8.28 -6.37 9.69
C GLU A 98 6.85 -5.89 9.43
N LEU A 99 6.52 -5.51 8.19
CA LEU A 99 5.27 -4.83 7.89
C LEU A 99 4.26 -5.63 7.09
N ALA A 100 4.70 -6.57 6.24
CA ALA A 100 3.79 -7.22 5.29
C ALA A 100 2.61 -7.93 5.97
N THR A 101 2.87 -8.75 6.99
CA THR A 101 1.80 -9.45 7.69
C THR A 101 0.88 -8.50 8.44
N LYS A 102 1.44 -7.47 9.08
CA LYS A 102 0.66 -6.44 9.78
C LYS A 102 -0.24 -5.69 8.82
N ASN A 103 0.30 -5.30 7.65
CA ASN A 103 -0.48 -4.61 6.62
C ASN A 103 -1.67 -5.46 6.16
N ALA A 104 -1.44 -6.75 5.90
CA ALA A 104 -2.50 -7.65 5.47
C ALA A 104 -3.61 -7.76 6.53
N GLY A 105 -3.24 -7.87 7.80
CA GLY A 105 -4.21 -7.89 8.89
C GLY A 105 -5.03 -6.62 8.99
N ARG A 106 -4.39 -5.45 8.84
CA ARG A 106 -5.10 -4.17 8.86
C ARG A 106 -6.09 -4.04 7.71
N VAL A 107 -5.69 -4.47 6.50
CA VAL A 107 -6.58 -4.46 5.34
C VAL A 107 -7.78 -5.37 5.58
N PHE A 108 -7.55 -6.57 6.11
CA PHE A 108 -8.64 -7.50 6.44
C PHE A 108 -9.65 -6.86 7.39
N GLU A 109 -9.17 -6.26 8.48
CA GLU A 109 -10.04 -5.62 9.47
C GLU A 109 -10.88 -4.51 8.85
N GLN A 110 -10.32 -3.72 7.94
CA GLN A 110 -11.07 -2.66 7.26
C GLN A 110 -12.08 -3.24 6.28
N MET A 111 -11.70 -4.25 5.49
CA MET A 111 -12.57 -4.82 4.47
C MET A 111 -13.74 -5.62 5.05
N GLU A 112 -13.61 -6.16 6.25
CA GLU A 112 -14.72 -6.86 6.92
C GLU A 112 -15.97 -5.99 7.08
N PHE A 113 -15.78 -4.68 7.17
CA PHE A 113 -16.86 -3.72 7.44
C PHE A 113 -17.27 -2.93 6.21
N GLU A 114 -16.76 -3.27 5.05
CA GLU A 114 -17.13 -2.63 3.79
C GLU A 114 -18.40 -3.23 3.18
#